data_51b3d0eb28cf48fde512257f11a4b5a0
#
_entry.id   51b3d0eb28cf48fde512257f11a4b5a0
#
_cell.length_a   1.000
_cell.length_b   1.000
_cell.length_c   1.000
_cell.angle_alpha   90.00
_cell.angle_beta   90.00
_cell.angle_gamma   90.00
#
_symmetry.space_group_name_H-M   'P 1'
#
loop_
_entity.id
_entity.type
_entity.pdbx_description
1 polymer ?
#
loop_
_entity_poly.entity_id
_entity_poly.type
_entity_poly.pdbx_seq_one_letter_code
_entity_poly.pdbx_strand_id
1 'polypeptide(L)' 'DVDLIFRIAAIGILVSVLNQVLSRSGRDEQATMTTLAGLVVVLVMVVQEISSLFDLVKNLFDL' A
#
# COMPACT_ATOMS: atom_id res chain seq x y z
N ASP A 1 5.76 -8.20 9.89
CA ASP A 1 5.17 -7.39 10.94
C ASP A 1 3.67 -7.28 10.78
N VAL A 2 2.93 -7.55 11.86
CA VAL A 2 1.46 -7.56 11.85
C VAL A 2 0.90 -6.16 11.56
N ASP A 3 1.54 -5.12 12.08
CA ASP A 3 1.14 -3.74 11.83
C ASP A 3 1.12 -3.39 10.36
N LEU A 4 2.14 -3.82 9.63
CA LEU A 4 2.22 -3.57 8.20
C LEU A 4 1.07 -4.25 7.46
N ILE A 5 0.78 -5.49 7.84
CA ILE A 5 -0.32 -6.24 7.22
C ILE A 5 -1.65 -5.52 7.45
N PHE A 6 -1.90 -5.04 8.66
CA PHE A 6 -3.13 -4.29 8.97
C PHE A 6 -3.21 -2.98 8.19
N ARG A 7 -2.10 -2.27 8.05
CA ARG A 7 -2.08 -1.02 7.28
C ARG A 7 -2.39 -1.26 5.81
N ILE A 8 -1.80 -2.28 5.23
CA ILE A 8 -2.04 -2.64 3.83
C ILE A 8 -3.50 -3.05 3.65
N ALA A 9 -4.04 -3.85 4.57
CA ALA A 9 -5.43 -4.27 4.51
C ALA A 9 -6.38 -3.07 4.61
N ALA A 10 -6.10 -2.12 5.51
CA ALA A 10 -6.92 -0.93 5.66
C ALA A 10 -6.93 -0.09 4.39
N ILE A 11 -5.77 0.10 3.77
CA ILE A 11 -5.67 0.83 2.50
C ILE A 11 -6.45 0.10 1.41
N GLY A 12 -6.32 -1.22 1.33
CA GLY A 12 -7.03 -2.02 0.35
C GLY A 12 -8.54 -1.91 0.49
N ILE A 13 -9.05 -1.98 1.72
CA ILE A 13 -10.48 -1.83 1.98
C ILE A 13 -10.95 -0.43 1.60
N LEU A 14 -10.22 0.60 2.00
CA LEU A 14 -10.57 1.98 1.70
C LEU A 14 -10.60 2.22 0.19
N VAL A 15 -9.57 1.77 -0.54
CA VAL A 15 -9.50 1.91 -1.99
C VAL A 15 -10.65 1.17 -2.65
N SER A 16 -10.97 -0.03 -2.18
CA SER A 16 -12.06 -0.84 -2.73
C SER A 16 -13.40 -0.12 -2.60
N VAL A 17 -13.68 0.46 -1.43
CA VAL A 17 -14.92 1.20 -1.19
C VAL A 17 -14.98 2.44 -2.08
N LEU A 18 -13.90 3.21 -2.13
CA LEU A 18 -13.83 4.40 -2.98
C LEU A 18 -14.00 4.05 -4.46
N ASN A 19 -13.38 2.98 -4.90
CA ASN A 19 -13.48 2.51 -6.28
C ASN A 19 -14.93 2.20 -6.63
N GLN A 20 -15.64 1.49 -5.76
CA GLN A 20 -17.04 1.14 -5.99
C GLN A 20 -17.92 2.38 -6.05
N VAL A 21 -17.71 3.33 -5.14
CA VAL A 21 -18.49 4.57 -5.11
C VAL A 21 -18.28 5.38 -6.38
N LEU A 22 -17.01 5.53 -6.79
CA LEU A 22 -16.68 6.30 -7.99
C LEU A 22 -17.20 5.64 -9.25
N SER A 23 -17.08 4.33 -9.37
CA SER A 23 -17.60 3.58 -10.52
C SER A 23 -19.11 3.72 -10.64
N ARG A 24 -19.83 3.60 -9.54
CA ARG A 24 -21.30 3.74 -9.53
C ARG A 24 -21.75 5.14 -9.88
N SER A 25 -20.91 6.14 -9.61
CA SER A 25 -21.20 7.53 -9.94
C SER A 25 -20.84 7.88 -11.38
N GLY A 26 -20.38 6.91 -12.18
CA GLY A 26 -19.95 7.13 -13.55
C GLY A 26 -18.58 7.77 -13.68
N ARG A 27 -17.77 7.71 -12.64
CA ARG A 27 -16.42 8.29 -12.60
C ARG A 27 -15.37 7.20 -12.67
N ASP A 28 -15.38 6.44 -13.75
CA ASP A 28 -14.48 5.29 -13.90
C ASP A 28 -13.01 5.69 -13.97
N GLU A 29 -12.71 6.85 -14.57
CA GLU A 29 -11.33 7.35 -14.61
C GLU A 29 -10.80 7.66 -13.21
N GLN A 30 -11.61 8.31 -12.39
CA GLN A 30 -11.25 8.62 -11.02
C GLN A 30 -11.11 7.34 -10.19
N ALA A 31 -11.97 6.34 -10.44
CA ALA A 31 -11.86 5.05 -9.77
C ALA A 31 -10.52 4.39 -10.07
N THR A 32 -10.10 4.40 -11.32
CA THR A 32 -8.81 3.84 -11.73
C THR A 32 -7.66 4.60 -11.08
N MET A 33 -7.71 5.92 -11.08
CA MET A 33 -6.69 6.74 -10.45
C MET A 33 -6.56 6.46 -8.95
N THR A 34 -7.69 6.29 -8.27
CA THR A 34 -7.71 5.95 -6.84
C THR A 34 -7.03 4.62 -6.59
N THR A 35 -7.33 3.61 -7.43
CA THR A 35 -6.71 2.29 -7.32
C THR A 35 -5.20 2.37 -7.52
N LEU A 36 -4.77 3.11 -8.55
CA LEU A 36 -3.34 3.27 -8.83
C LEU A 36 -2.63 4.00 -7.69
N ALA A 37 -3.25 5.05 -7.15
CA ALA A 37 -2.67 5.78 -6.03
C ALA A 37 -2.53 4.89 -4.80
N GLY A 38 -3.54 4.07 -4.50
CA GLY A 38 -3.48 3.12 -3.41
C GLY A 38 -2.36 2.10 -3.59
N LEU A 39 -2.20 1.61 -4.82
CA LEU A 39 -1.13 0.68 -5.15
C LEU A 39 0.25 1.30 -4.92
N VAL A 40 0.44 2.55 -5.34
CA VAL A 40 1.71 3.25 -5.13
C VAL A 40 2.00 3.41 -3.64
N VAL A 41 1.00 3.78 -2.84
CA VAL A 41 1.17 3.93 -1.39
C VAL A 41 1.59 2.60 -0.76
N VAL A 42 0.94 1.50 -1.13
CA VAL A 42 1.29 0.17 -0.61
C VAL A 42 2.70 -0.22 -1.03
N LEU A 43 3.08 0.05 -2.28
CA LEU A 43 4.42 -0.26 -2.76
C LEU A 43 5.49 0.51 -1.98
N VAL A 44 5.25 1.79 -1.70
CA VAL A 44 6.17 2.59 -0.89
C VAL A 44 6.31 2.00 0.51
N MET A 45 5.20 1.60 1.13
CA MET A 45 5.24 0.98 2.46
C MET A 45 6.04 -0.33 2.45
N VAL A 46 5.86 -1.16 1.43
CA VAL A 46 6.59 -2.42 1.30
C VAL A 46 8.07 -2.17 1.10
N VAL A 47 8.43 -1.21 0.24
CA VAL A 47 9.83 -0.86 -0.01
C VAL A 47 10.51 -0.39 1.27
N GLN A 48 9.82 0.42 2.08
CA GLN A 48 10.36 0.88 3.37
C GLN A 48 10.62 -0.30 4.31
N GLU A 49 9.75 -1.28 4.35
CA GLU A 49 9.94 -2.47 5.18
C GLU A 49 11.10 -3.32 4.69
N ILE A 50 11.25 -3.47 3.38
CA ILE A 50 12.39 -4.20 2.81
C ILE A 50 13.69 -3.49 3.16
N SER A 51 13.73 -2.17 3.07
CA SER A 51 14.90 -1.38 3.43
C SER A 51 15.27 -1.58 4.90
N SER A 52 14.28 -1.59 5.79
CA SER A 52 14.50 -1.84 7.21
C SER A 52 15.06 -3.24 7.45
N LEU A 53 14.57 -4.22 6.70
CA LEU A 53 15.07 -5.58 6.80
C LEU A 53 16.55 -5.68 6.38
N PHE A 54 16.90 -5.02 5.28
CA PHE A 54 18.30 -4.98 4.84
C PHE A 54 19.20 -4.33 5.87
N ASP A 55 18.74 -3.24 6.50
CA ASP A 55 19.49 -2.57 7.55
C ASP A 55 19.71 -3.50 8.73
N LEU A 56 18.70 -4.26 9.11
CA LEU A 56 18.80 -5.24 10.19
C LEU A 56 19.83 -6.30 9.86
N VAL A 57 19.78 -6.84 8.65
CA VAL A 57 20.74 -7.87 8.21
C VAL A 57 22.16 -7.32 8.22
N LYS A 58 22.34 -6.10 7.73
CA LYS A 58 23.63 -5.43 7.74
C LYS A 58 24.19 -5.33 9.17
N ASN A 59 23.34 -4.90 10.09
CA ASN A 59 23.74 -4.72 11.50
C ASN A 59 24.08 -6.06 12.14
N LEU A 60 23.32 -7.11 11.83
CA LEU A 60 23.57 -8.45 12.38
C LEU A 60 24.91 -9.02 11.92
N PHE A 61 25.30 -8.75 10.67
CA PHE A 61 26.54 -9.24 10.12
C PHE A 61 27.69 -8.24 10.22
N ASP A 62 27.42 -7.08 10.81
CA ASP A 62 28.42 -6.01 11.00
C ASP A 62 29.09 -5.60 9.70
N LEU A 63 28.28 -5.42 8.67
CA LEU A 63 28.78 -5.06 7.33
C LEU A 63 28.81 -3.55 7.06
#